data_fbe472505336d7386b8c72a73ddbc92b
#
_entry.id   fbe472505336d7386b8c72a73ddbc92b
#
_cell.length_a   1.000
_cell.length_b   1.000
_cell.length_c   1.000
_cell.angle_alpha   90.00
_cell.angle_beta   90.00
_cell.angle_gamma   90.00
#
_symmetry.space_group_name_H-M   'P 1'
#
loop_
_entity.id
_entity.type
_entity.pdbx_description
1 polymer ?
#
loop_
_entity_poly.entity_id
_entity_poly.type
_entity_poly.pdbx_seq_one_letter_code
_entity_poly.pdbx_strand_id
1 'polypeptide(L)'
;FEHKDFFYTVIDGTRRWVVYKTPNSGVTSKNSSNTRTELHEKREWTPEQGGRLTGTCKVMQVSISGDARVAASYSVVVGQIHSGEGHENEPLKIFYKKFPGHKKGSVFWNYEINTEGDDNSGRWDFSTAVWGHDMSVIGTRKNDYPNEPVNGIELGEEFSYEVNVFKGIMYLTFKSEGHETKTFTKNLVKSEYVNKTDIPEQVKKLFVPIGQDGTERAIAYSGEKGYFKQGAYNQTNGKSPDSNMVWCAGAETYGGNIAKQSKNGCYTEVWFREATVGPGTPQK
;
A
#
# COMPACT_ATOMS: atom_id res chain seq x y z
N PHE A 1 2.02 -10.88 -21.72
CA PHE A 1 0.71 -11.31 -21.21
C PHE A 1 -0.18 -10.09 -20.97
N GLU A 2 -1.37 -10.07 -21.54
CA GLU A 2 -2.38 -9.03 -21.32
C GLU A 2 -3.70 -9.69 -20.95
N HIS A 3 -4.52 -9.00 -20.16
CA HIS A 3 -5.89 -9.38 -19.85
C HIS A 3 -6.80 -8.17 -20.06
N LYS A 4 -7.72 -8.27 -21.00
CA LYS A 4 -8.56 -7.13 -21.47
C LYS A 4 -9.28 -6.32 -20.37
N ASP A 5 -9.56 -6.94 -19.22
CA ASP A 5 -10.32 -6.32 -18.14
C ASP A 5 -9.47 -5.88 -16.95
N PHE A 6 -8.23 -6.44 -16.78
CA PHE A 6 -7.44 -6.25 -15.56
C PHE A 6 -6.01 -5.80 -15.80
N PHE A 7 -5.41 -6.19 -16.94
CA PHE A 7 -4.01 -5.88 -17.23
C PHE A 7 -3.80 -5.67 -18.73
N TYR A 8 -3.75 -4.43 -19.16
CA TYR A 8 -3.69 -4.07 -20.58
C TYR A 8 -2.96 -2.76 -20.81
N THR A 9 -2.70 -2.43 -22.06
CA THR A 9 -2.02 -1.21 -22.45
C THR A 9 -3.02 -0.18 -23.02
N VAL A 10 -2.82 1.09 -22.67
CA VAL A 10 -3.54 2.22 -23.26
C VAL A 10 -2.56 3.30 -23.74
N ILE A 11 -3.00 4.12 -24.67
CA ILE A 11 -2.31 5.34 -25.09
C ILE A 11 -3.13 6.53 -24.62
N ASP A 12 -2.49 7.41 -23.85
CA ASP A 12 -3.06 8.66 -23.37
C ASP A 12 -2.19 9.82 -23.89
N GLY A 13 -2.72 10.57 -24.80
CA GLY A 13 -1.96 11.54 -25.60
C GLY A 13 -0.85 10.83 -26.40
N THR A 14 0.40 11.17 -26.14
CA THR A 14 1.59 10.55 -26.76
C THR A 14 2.24 9.47 -25.88
N ARG A 15 1.71 9.21 -24.69
CA ARG A 15 2.32 8.33 -23.69
C ARG A 15 1.61 6.98 -23.65
N ARG A 16 2.40 5.92 -23.58
CA ARG A 16 1.93 4.55 -23.35
C ARG A 16 1.88 4.27 -21.86
N TRP A 17 0.78 3.67 -21.41
CA TRP A 17 0.54 3.27 -20.03
C TRP A 17 0.16 1.80 -19.96
N VAL A 18 0.63 1.12 -18.92
CA VAL A 18 0.18 -0.21 -18.54
C VAL A 18 -0.86 -0.04 -17.43
N VAL A 19 -2.05 -0.55 -17.67
CA VAL A 19 -3.19 -0.47 -16.75
C VAL A 19 -3.25 -1.70 -15.87
N TYR A 20 -3.38 -1.47 -14.58
CA TYR A 20 -3.69 -2.47 -13.56
C TYR A 20 -5.05 -2.12 -12.98
N LYS A 21 -6.02 -3.03 -13.12
CA LYS A 21 -7.37 -2.82 -12.64
C LYS A 21 -7.80 -3.98 -11.76
N THR A 22 -8.47 -3.69 -10.64
CA THR A 22 -8.76 -4.69 -9.60
C THR A 22 -10.10 -4.39 -8.93
N PRO A 23 -11.09 -5.31 -8.97
CA PRO A 23 -12.39 -5.13 -8.32
C PRO A 23 -12.28 -5.26 -6.79
N ASN A 24 -13.35 -4.89 -6.06
CA ASN A 24 -13.41 -5.05 -4.60
C ASN A 24 -13.48 -6.52 -4.15
N SER A 25 -13.93 -7.40 -5.03
CA SER A 25 -13.95 -8.85 -4.79
C SER A 25 -13.74 -9.60 -6.10
N GLY A 26 -13.14 -10.77 -6.00
CA GLY A 26 -12.81 -11.64 -7.13
C GLY A 26 -12.04 -12.86 -6.65
N VAL A 27 -11.27 -13.48 -7.53
CA VAL A 27 -10.39 -14.59 -7.18
C VAL A 27 -9.19 -14.05 -6.40
N THR A 28 -8.92 -14.64 -5.24
CA THR A 28 -7.75 -14.33 -4.40
C THR A 28 -6.95 -15.60 -4.14
N SER A 29 -5.69 -15.45 -3.70
CA SER A 29 -4.95 -16.58 -3.13
C SER A 29 -5.59 -17.03 -1.81
N LYS A 30 -5.28 -18.27 -1.39
CA LYS A 30 -5.90 -18.93 -0.22
C LYS A 30 -5.85 -18.07 1.05
N ASN A 31 -4.77 -17.33 1.25
CA ASN A 31 -4.52 -16.54 2.46
C ASN A 31 -4.80 -15.04 2.27
N SER A 32 -5.32 -14.61 1.12
CA SER A 32 -5.61 -13.20 0.85
C SER A 32 -7.10 -12.93 0.82
N SER A 33 -7.51 -11.84 1.46
CA SER A 33 -8.88 -11.33 1.39
C SER A 33 -9.07 -10.22 0.35
N ASN A 34 -7.96 -9.68 -0.15
CA ASN A 34 -7.93 -8.54 -1.03
C ASN A 34 -7.51 -8.96 -2.43
N THR A 35 -8.22 -8.47 -3.43
CA THR A 35 -7.89 -8.70 -4.83
C THR A 35 -6.71 -7.86 -5.25
N ARG A 36 -5.93 -8.35 -6.22
CA ARG A 36 -4.76 -7.65 -6.74
C ARG A 36 -4.48 -7.99 -8.19
N THR A 37 -3.97 -6.99 -8.90
CA THR A 37 -3.33 -7.13 -10.20
C THR A 37 -1.95 -6.52 -10.06
N GLU A 38 -0.94 -7.34 -9.89
CA GLU A 38 0.43 -6.91 -9.59
C GLU A 38 1.46 -7.71 -10.40
N LEU A 39 2.56 -7.07 -10.77
CA LEU A 39 3.79 -7.74 -11.15
C LEU A 39 4.59 -8.10 -9.90
N HIS A 40 5.21 -9.26 -9.96
CA HIS A 40 6.04 -9.83 -8.91
C HIS A 40 7.50 -9.93 -9.41
N GLU A 41 8.44 -9.36 -8.66
CA GLU A 41 9.87 -9.56 -8.93
C GLU A 41 10.22 -11.04 -8.73
N LYS A 42 10.96 -11.62 -9.67
CA LYS A 42 11.37 -13.03 -9.58
C LYS A 42 12.57 -13.25 -8.65
N ARG A 43 13.36 -12.21 -8.43
CA ARG A 43 14.52 -12.25 -7.56
C ARG A 43 14.11 -11.97 -6.13
N GLU A 44 14.53 -12.82 -5.21
CA GLU A 44 14.49 -12.54 -3.77
C GLU A 44 15.84 -11.99 -3.32
N TRP A 45 15.81 -11.11 -2.32
CA TRP A 45 17.00 -10.47 -1.77
C TRP A 45 16.80 -10.17 -0.29
N THR A 46 17.87 -10.19 0.51
CA THR A 46 17.84 -9.73 1.90
C THR A 46 18.08 -8.22 1.98
N PRO A 47 17.68 -7.52 3.05
CA PRO A 47 17.99 -6.10 3.22
C PRO A 47 19.47 -5.75 3.03
N GLU A 48 20.37 -6.64 3.42
CA GLU A 48 21.82 -6.47 3.26
C GLU A 48 22.25 -6.53 1.78
N GLN A 49 21.63 -7.43 1.00
CA GLN A 49 21.87 -7.54 -0.45
C GLN A 49 21.25 -6.36 -1.19
N GLY A 50 20.07 -5.95 -0.73
CA GLY A 50 19.35 -4.82 -1.27
C GLY A 50 18.67 -5.05 -2.62
N GLY A 51 17.79 -4.12 -2.95
CA GLY A 51 17.03 -4.07 -4.17
C GLY A 51 16.57 -2.64 -4.47
N ARG A 52 16.20 -2.39 -5.72
CA ARG A 52 15.69 -1.09 -6.16
C ARG A 52 14.43 -1.27 -6.99
N LEU A 53 13.38 -0.53 -6.64
CA LEU A 53 12.13 -0.43 -7.37
C LEU A 53 11.91 1.02 -7.77
N THR A 54 11.53 1.27 -9.02
CA THR A 54 11.02 2.57 -9.44
C THR A 54 9.64 2.45 -10.05
N GLY A 55 8.82 3.46 -9.85
CA GLY A 55 7.51 3.56 -10.46
C GLY A 55 7.16 4.99 -10.81
N THR A 56 6.62 5.20 -12.00
CA THR A 56 5.92 6.44 -12.38
C THR A 56 4.51 6.06 -12.74
N CYS A 57 3.55 6.53 -11.98
CA CYS A 57 2.16 6.11 -12.08
C CYS A 57 1.17 7.25 -11.86
N LYS A 58 -0.08 6.98 -12.20
CA LYS A 58 -1.24 7.76 -11.79
C LYS A 58 -2.36 6.82 -11.35
N VAL A 59 -3.06 7.17 -10.28
CA VAL A 59 -4.23 6.43 -9.83
C VAL A 59 -5.45 7.01 -10.52
N MET A 60 -6.15 6.20 -11.27
CA MET A 60 -7.34 6.63 -12.04
C MET A 60 -8.62 6.40 -11.26
N GLN A 61 -8.63 5.40 -10.35
CA GLN A 61 -9.78 5.05 -9.54
C GLN A 61 -9.35 4.37 -8.25
N VAL A 62 -10.01 4.71 -7.15
CA VAL A 62 -10.12 3.88 -5.94
C VAL A 62 -11.59 3.59 -5.68
N SER A 63 -11.90 2.50 -4.99
CA SER A 63 -13.30 2.17 -4.69
C SER A 63 -14.03 3.35 -4.03
N ILE A 64 -15.23 3.66 -4.50
CA ILE A 64 -16.11 4.65 -3.90
C ILE A 64 -17.03 4.06 -2.82
N SER A 65 -16.98 2.75 -2.63
CA SER A 65 -17.74 2.02 -1.61
C SER A 65 -16.81 1.52 -0.51
N GLY A 66 -17.24 1.60 0.73
CA GLY A 66 -16.49 1.19 1.90
C GLY A 66 -17.05 1.79 3.18
N ASP A 67 -16.29 1.70 4.25
CA ASP A 67 -16.59 2.31 5.54
C ASP A 67 -15.47 3.30 5.90
N ALA A 68 -15.82 4.56 6.14
CA ALA A 68 -14.84 5.60 6.41
C ALA A 68 -14.07 5.40 7.73
N ARG A 69 -14.61 4.62 8.65
CA ARG A 69 -13.95 4.25 9.91
C ARG A 69 -12.82 3.24 9.71
N VAL A 70 -12.79 2.56 8.57
CA VAL A 70 -11.80 1.52 8.27
C VAL A 70 -10.58 2.14 7.59
N ALA A 71 -9.42 1.97 8.20
CA ALA A 71 -8.18 2.63 7.76
C ALA A 71 -7.81 2.28 6.31
N ALA A 72 -7.99 1.02 5.88
CA ALA A 72 -7.69 0.56 4.52
C ALA A 72 -8.77 0.90 3.47
N SER A 73 -9.97 1.36 3.86
CA SER A 73 -11.02 1.71 2.90
C SER A 73 -10.58 2.82 1.94
N TYR A 74 -11.09 2.75 0.72
CA TYR A 74 -10.85 3.76 -0.33
C TYR A 74 -9.40 3.88 -0.76
N SER A 75 -8.59 2.81 -0.60
CA SER A 75 -7.16 2.84 -0.91
C SER A 75 -6.69 1.68 -1.79
N VAL A 76 -5.54 1.92 -2.43
CA VAL A 76 -4.81 0.96 -3.24
C VAL A 76 -3.33 1.02 -2.89
N VAL A 77 -2.66 -0.14 -2.80
CA VAL A 77 -1.20 -0.22 -2.75
C VAL A 77 -0.67 -0.27 -4.19
N VAL A 78 0.28 0.62 -4.49
CA VAL A 78 0.87 0.76 -5.84
C VAL A 78 2.28 0.18 -5.94
N GLY A 79 2.92 -0.09 -4.82
CA GLY A 79 4.24 -0.71 -4.72
C GLY A 79 4.49 -1.22 -3.32
N GLN A 80 5.23 -2.32 -3.19
CA GLN A 80 5.50 -2.93 -1.89
C GLN A 80 6.79 -3.75 -1.90
N ILE A 81 7.39 -3.93 -0.71
CA ILE A 81 8.32 -5.02 -0.41
C ILE A 81 7.51 -6.08 0.33
N HIS A 82 7.48 -7.29 -0.18
CA HIS A 82 6.81 -8.43 0.43
C HIS A 82 7.85 -9.40 0.99
N SER A 83 7.62 -9.97 2.16
CA SER A 83 8.47 -11.03 2.68
C SER A 83 8.37 -12.29 1.81
N GLY A 84 9.49 -12.95 1.58
CA GLY A 84 9.58 -14.29 1.02
C GLY A 84 9.48 -15.39 2.08
N GLU A 85 9.51 -15.02 3.37
CA GLU A 85 9.31 -15.92 4.49
C GLU A 85 7.82 -16.18 4.75
N GLY A 86 7.47 -17.16 5.55
CA GLY A 86 6.08 -17.62 5.71
C GLY A 86 5.14 -16.67 6.46
N HIS A 87 5.67 -15.66 7.14
CA HIS A 87 4.88 -14.76 8.00
C HIS A 87 4.12 -13.63 7.25
N GLU A 88 4.30 -13.50 5.95
CA GLU A 88 3.56 -12.58 5.08
C GLU A 88 3.65 -11.08 5.47
N ASN A 89 4.70 -10.64 6.19
CA ASN A 89 4.92 -9.23 6.49
C ASN A 89 5.34 -8.44 5.25
N GLU A 90 4.95 -7.19 5.21
CA GLU A 90 5.34 -6.28 4.16
C GLU A 90 6.15 -5.11 4.74
N PRO A 91 7.50 -5.17 4.68
CA PRO A 91 8.36 -4.08 5.18
C PRO A 91 8.03 -2.72 4.60
N LEU A 92 7.38 -2.69 3.45
CA LEU A 92 6.92 -1.47 2.79
C LEU A 92 5.63 -1.73 2.03
N LYS A 93 4.65 -0.83 2.20
CA LYS A 93 3.53 -0.61 1.28
C LYS A 93 3.43 0.88 0.95
N ILE A 94 3.31 1.22 -0.33
CA ILE A 94 3.05 2.58 -0.81
C ILE A 94 1.59 2.66 -1.20
N PHE A 95 0.83 3.54 -0.56
CA PHE A 95 -0.61 3.69 -0.72
C PHE A 95 -0.98 4.97 -1.45
N TYR A 96 -2.09 4.90 -2.17
CA TYR A 96 -2.93 6.04 -2.49
C TYR A 96 -4.31 5.82 -1.88
N LYS A 97 -4.86 6.84 -1.22
CA LYS A 97 -6.19 6.81 -0.60
C LYS A 97 -6.98 8.07 -0.91
N LYS A 98 -8.25 7.93 -1.31
CA LYS A 98 -9.12 9.08 -1.57
C LYS A 98 -10.56 8.78 -1.15
N PHE A 99 -11.09 9.57 -0.22
CA PHE A 99 -12.48 9.44 0.20
C PHE A 99 -13.45 9.88 -0.91
N PRO A 100 -14.66 9.29 -0.97
CA PRO A 100 -15.70 9.74 -1.88
C PRO A 100 -16.01 11.23 -1.70
N GLY A 101 -16.24 11.92 -2.82
CA GLY A 101 -16.53 13.37 -2.83
C GLY A 101 -15.31 14.27 -2.75
N HIS A 102 -14.13 13.79 -2.32
CA HIS A 102 -12.90 14.56 -2.36
C HIS A 102 -12.38 14.69 -3.80
N LYS A 103 -11.79 15.81 -4.10
CA LYS A 103 -11.03 16.04 -5.33
C LYS A 103 -9.65 15.41 -5.22
N LYS A 104 -8.98 15.63 -4.09
CA LYS A 104 -7.63 15.15 -3.77
C LYS A 104 -7.66 13.93 -2.86
N GLY A 105 -6.72 13.03 -3.09
CA GLY A 105 -6.37 11.92 -2.22
C GLY A 105 -5.02 12.12 -1.56
N SER A 106 -4.57 11.12 -0.82
CA SER A 106 -3.31 11.12 -0.09
C SER A 106 -2.38 10.02 -0.59
N VAL A 107 -1.10 10.30 -0.68
CA VAL A 107 -0.04 9.31 -0.85
C VAL A 107 0.68 9.17 0.49
N PHE A 108 0.82 7.95 0.97
CA PHE A 108 1.54 7.61 2.20
C PHE A 108 2.19 6.25 2.07
N TRP A 109 3.10 5.93 2.96
CA TRP A 109 3.70 4.60 3.04
C TRP A 109 3.62 4.03 4.45
N ASN A 110 3.49 2.73 4.52
CA ASN A 110 3.50 1.98 5.78
C ASN A 110 4.75 1.13 5.88
N TYR A 111 5.27 1.02 7.11
CA TYR A 111 6.25 0.04 7.53
C TYR A 111 5.56 -0.93 8.49
N GLU A 112 5.55 -2.19 8.16
CA GLU A 112 5.09 -3.24 9.09
C GLU A 112 6.26 -3.69 9.95
N ILE A 113 6.05 -3.71 11.27
CA ILE A 113 7.06 -4.27 12.18
C ILE A 113 7.13 -5.79 12.00
N ASN A 114 8.32 -6.34 12.13
CA ASN A 114 8.55 -7.77 12.09
C ASN A 114 8.51 -8.35 13.52
N THR A 115 7.43 -9.06 13.84
CA THR A 115 7.25 -9.73 15.13
C THR A 115 7.88 -11.13 15.11
N GLU A 116 8.16 -11.70 16.27
CA GLU A 116 8.62 -13.10 16.35
C GLU A 116 7.49 -14.08 15.97
N GLY A 117 7.86 -15.15 15.26
CA GLY A 117 6.94 -16.20 14.83
C GLY A 117 6.14 -15.86 13.58
N ASP A 118 5.26 -16.80 13.19
CA ASP A 118 4.43 -16.69 11.98
C ASP A 118 3.09 -15.97 12.22
N ASP A 119 2.89 -15.43 13.42
CA ASP A 119 1.66 -14.76 13.81
C ASP A 119 1.72 -13.26 13.55
N ASN A 120 1.10 -12.83 12.45
CA ASN A 120 0.95 -11.42 12.11
C ASN A 120 -0.03 -10.65 13.00
N SER A 121 -0.69 -11.31 13.94
CA SER A 121 -1.70 -10.67 14.79
C SER A 121 -1.11 -9.62 15.74
N GLY A 122 0.18 -9.72 16.05
CA GLY A 122 0.91 -8.78 16.91
C GLY A 122 1.58 -7.62 16.17
N ARG A 123 1.50 -7.58 14.85
CA ARG A 123 2.18 -6.55 14.05
C ARG A 123 1.55 -5.18 14.18
N TRP A 124 2.36 -4.19 13.90
CA TRP A 124 1.98 -2.79 13.80
C TRP A 124 2.41 -2.25 12.45
N ASP A 125 1.58 -1.42 11.85
CA ASP A 125 1.93 -0.65 10.67
C ASP A 125 2.17 0.81 11.08
N PHE A 126 3.34 1.33 10.74
CA PHE A 126 3.65 2.75 10.89
C PHE A 126 3.34 3.46 9.59
N SER A 127 2.39 4.37 9.62
CA SER A 127 1.97 5.12 8.45
C SER A 127 2.61 6.50 8.45
N THR A 128 3.21 6.88 7.32
CA THR A 128 3.87 8.17 7.13
C THR A 128 3.34 8.85 5.87
N ALA A 129 2.78 10.04 6.03
CA ALA A 129 2.28 10.84 4.91
C ALA A 129 3.43 11.29 3.99
N VAL A 130 3.23 11.15 2.68
CA VAL A 130 4.06 11.77 1.64
C VAL A 130 3.42 13.10 1.24
N TRP A 131 2.18 13.03 0.74
CA TRP A 131 1.33 14.18 0.45
C TRP A 131 -0.09 13.88 0.95
N GLY A 132 -0.67 14.83 1.64
CA GLY A 132 -1.97 14.67 2.26
C GLY A 132 -1.90 14.05 3.66
N HIS A 133 -2.76 13.10 3.92
CA HIS A 133 -2.90 12.41 5.20
C HIS A 133 -2.16 11.07 5.20
N ASP A 134 -1.81 10.59 6.38
CA ASP A 134 -1.42 9.19 6.57
C ASP A 134 -2.66 8.29 6.74
N MET A 135 -2.45 6.99 6.92
CA MET A 135 -3.52 6.01 7.03
C MET A 135 -4.38 6.18 8.29
N SER A 136 -3.87 6.86 9.33
CA SER A 136 -4.56 7.04 10.61
C SER A 136 -5.77 8.00 10.53
N VAL A 137 -5.84 8.80 9.46
CA VAL A 137 -6.95 9.72 9.24
C VAL A 137 -8.14 8.96 8.68
N ILE A 138 -9.14 8.78 9.55
CA ILE A 138 -10.37 8.02 9.27
C ILE A 138 -11.61 8.82 9.68
N GLY A 139 -12.78 8.39 9.22
CA GLY A 139 -14.06 8.95 9.61
C GLY A 139 -14.52 8.48 11.00
N THR A 140 -15.44 9.20 11.59
CA THR A 140 -16.08 8.84 12.86
C THR A 140 -17.30 7.94 12.68
N ARG A 141 -17.87 7.93 11.48
CA ARG A 141 -19.01 7.10 11.05
C ARG A 141 -18.76 6.59 9.63
N LYS A 142 -19.52 5.57 9.21
CA LYS A 142 -19.39 4.91 7.91
C LYS A 142 -19.27 5.87 6.72
N ASN A 143 -20.06 6.94 6.68
CA ASN A 143 -20.11 7.89 5.57
C ASN A 143 -19.71 9.32 6.01
N ASP A 144 -18.99 9.43 7.12
CA ASP A 144 -18.49 10.69 7.64
C ASP A 144 -17.00 10.80 7.28
N TYR A 145 -16.73 11.49 6.17
CA TYR A 145 -15.38 11.56 5.63
C TYR A 145 -14.58 12.69 6.30
N PRO A 146 -13.30 12.46 6.61
CA PRO A 146 -12.38 13.50 7.06
C PRO A 146 -12.31 14.66 6.07
N ASN A 147 -11.74 15.79 6.49
CA ASN A 147 -11.47 16.89 5.58
C ASN A 147 -10.55 16.47 4.42
N GLU A 148 -10.80 17.04 3.25
CA GLU A 148 -9.94 16.84 2.09
C GLU A 148 -8.51 17.33 2.36
N PRO A 149 -7.47 16.57 1.97
CA PRO A 149 -6.08 17.00 2.17
C PRO A 149 -5.73 18.21 1.30
N VAL A 150 -5.14 19.25 1.91
CA VAL A 150 -4.78 20.49 1.20
C VAL A 150 -3.70 20.24 0.13
N ASN A 151 -2.66 19.47 0.48
CA ASN A 151 -1.52 19.15 -0.38
C ASN A 151 -1.59 17.72 -0.97
N GLY A 152 -2.80 17.19 -1.15
CA GLY A 152 -3.00 15.85 -1.71
C GLY A 152 -2.83 15.80 -3.22
N ILE A 153 -2.85 14.58 -3.76
CA ILE A 153 -2.74 14.24 -5.18
C ILE A 153 -4.13 13.93 -5.75
N GLU A 154 -4.46 14.48 -6.92
CA GLU A 154 -5.74 14.20 -7.60
C GLU A 154 -5.73 12.83 -8.31
N LEU A 155 -6.91 12.27 -8.59
CA LEU A 155 -7.00 11.14 -9.52
C LEU A 155 -6.52 11.59 -10.91
N GLY A 156 -5.71 10.75 -11.56
CA GLY A 156 -5.09 11.05 -12.85
C GLY A 156 -3.84 11.93 -12.76
N GLU A 157 -3.52 12.50 -11.61
CA GLU A 157 -2.26 13.21 -11.40
C GLU A 157 -1.10 12.22 -11.30
N GLU A 158 -0.01 12.52 -12.02
CA GLU A 158 1.17 11.66 -12.10
C GLU A 158 2.09 11.89 -10.92
N PHE A 159 2.54 10.80 -10.30
CA PHE A 159 3.63 10.83 -9.34
C PHE A 159 4.60 9.68 -9.56
N SER A 160 5.81 9.84 -9.09
CA SER A 160 6.83 8.81 -9.12
C SER A 160 7.37 8.50 -7.74
N TYR A 161 7.86 7.27 -7.59
CA TYR A 161 8.57 6.84 -6.41
C TYR A 161 9.79 6.00 -6.75
N GLU A 162 10.79 6.08 -5.90
CA GLU A 162 11.93 5.21 -5.86
C GLU A 162 12.02 4.59 -4.47
N VAL A 163 12.16 3.27 -4.43
CA VAL A 163 12.53 2.49 -3.25
C VAL A 163 13.91 1.92 -3.51
N ASN A 164 14.91 2.32 -2.74
CA ASN A 164 16.27 1.84 -2.87
C ASN A 164 16.74 1.27 -1.53
N VAL A 165 16.86 -0.06 -1.45
CA VAL A 165 17.43 -0.73 -0.27
C VAL A 165 18.89 -1.01 -0.56
N PHE A 166 19.76 -0.44 0.25
CA PHE A 166 21.20 -0.60 0.13
C PHE A 166 21.86 -0.77 1.49
N LYS A 167 22.58 -1.85 1.69
CA LYS A 167 23.26 -2.20 2.96
C LYS A 167 22.31 -2.11 4.18
N GLY A 168 21.11 -2.66 4.05
CA GLY A 168 20.13 -2.73 5.13
C GLY A 168 19.31 -1.46 5.38
N ILE A 169 19.60 -0.37 4.67
CA ILE A 169 18.83 0.87 4.77
C ILE A 169 17.94 1.03 3.54
N MET A 170 16.65 1.24 3.79
CA MET A 170 15.68 1.61 2.77
C MET A 170 15.64 3.13 2.65
N TYR A 171 15.79 3.62 1.43
CA TYR A 171 15.65 5.02 1.03
C TYR A 171 14.44 5.14 0.12
N LEU A 172 13.54 6.05 0.45
CA LEU A 172 12.35 6.33 -0.32
C LEU A 172 12.44 7.76 -0.88
N THR A 173 12.11 7.93 -2.15
CA THR A 173 11.99 9.25 -2.78
C THR A 173 10.68 9.32 -3.55
N PHE A 174 9.90 10.37 -3.31
CA PHE A 174 8.63 10.62 -4.00
C PHE A 174 8.67 11.98 -4.69
N LYS A 175 8.18 12.03 -5.94
CA LYS A 175 8.13 13.25 -6.76
C LYS A 175 6.79 13.33 -7.49
N SER A 176 6.21 14.53 -7.53
CA SER A 176 5.10 14.89 -8.41
C SER A 176 5.26 16.36 -8.80
N GLU A 177 4.80 16.71 -9.99
CA GLU A 177 4.85 18.10 -10.47
C GLU A 177 3.99 18.99 -9.57
N GLY A 178 4.51 20.15 -9.18
CA GLY A 178 3.81 21.07 -8.27
C GLY A 178 3.83 20.69 -6.79
N HIS A 179 4.42 19.54 -6.44
CA HIS A 179 4.57 19.09 -5.06
C HIS A 179 6.04 19.08 -4.62
N GLU A 180 6.26 19.25 -3.32
CA GLU A 180 7.58 19.11 -2.73
C GLU A 180 8.07 17.66 -2.87
N THR A 181 9.31 17.46 -3.33
CA THR A 181 9.97 16.15 -3.30
C THR A 181 10.13 15.69 -1.85
N LYS A 182 9.65 14.50 -1.54
CA LYS A 182 9.74 13.89 -0.21
C LYS A 182 10.73 12.73 -0.21
N THR A 183 11.57 12.68 0.83
CA THR A 183 12.52 11.58 1.05
C THR A 183 12.39 11.05 2.46
N PHE A 184 12.54 9.74 2.60
CA PHE A 184 12.48 9.05 3.88
C PHE A 184 13.56 7.98 3.94
N THR A 185 13.93 7.59 5.15
CA THR A 185 14.86 6.48 5.40
C THR A 185 14.30 5.56 6.46
N LYS A 186 14.56 4.25 6.32
CA LYS A 186 14.21 3.25 7.33
C LYS A 186 15.29 2.18 7.42
N ASN A 187 15.74 1.87 8.62
CA ASN A 187 16.63 0.75 8.85
C ASN A 187 15.82 -0.55 8.83
N LEU A 188 16.17 -1.48 7.94
CA LEU A 188 15.53 -2.78 7.82
C LEU A 188 16.28 -3.92 8.53
N VAL A 189 17.46 -3.64 9.10
CA VAL A 189 18.29 -4.65 9.80
C VAL A 189 18.43 -4.38 11.28
N LYS A 190 17.86 -3.26 11.76
CA LYS A 190 17.85 -2.91 13.18
C LYS A 190 16.56 -2.17 13.49
N SER A 191 15.83 -2.69 14.48
CA SER A 191 14.58 -2.07 14.93
C SER A 191 14.82 -0.77 15.70
N GLU A 192 13.91 0.18 15.49
CA GLU A 192 13.71 1.38 16.31
C GLU A 192 12.56 1.18 17.32
N TYR A 193 11.83 0.07 17.23
CA TYR A 193 10.57 -0.18 17.94
C TYR A 193 10.58 -1.46 18.78
N VAL A 194 11.73 -1.79 19.38
CA VAL A 194 11.88 -2.96 20.26
C VAL A 194 11.11 -2.82 21.58
N ASN A 195 10.70 -1.59 21.95
CA ASN A 195 9.90 -1.33 23.12
C ASN A 195 8.55 -0.73 22.72
N LYS A 196 7.47 -1.11 23.41
CA LYS A 196 6.13 -0.54 23.19
C LYS A 196 6.07 0.98 23.31
N THR A 197 6.90 1.56 24.17
CA THR A 197 6.98 3.02 24.39
C THR A 197 7.49 3.79 23.19
N ASP A 198 8.19 3.10 22.28
CA ASP A 198 8.77 3.72 21.08
C ASP A 198 7.74 3.83 19.95
N ILE A 199 6.59 3.15 20.08
CA ILE A 199 5.53 3.12 19.08
C ILE A 199 4.62 4.34 19.25
N PRO A 200 4.42 5.17 18.20
CA PRO A 200 3.54 6.33 18.27
C PRO A 200 2.10 5.97 18.62
N GLU A 201 1.48 6.69 19.56
CA GLU A 201 0.13 6.40 20.06
C GLU A 201 -0.96 6.44 18.98
N GLN A 202 -0.85 7.33 18.00
CA GLN A 202 -1.81 7.39 16.90
C GLN A 202 -1.81 6.11 16.06
N VAL A 203 -0.67 5.46 15.92
CA VAL A 203 -0.51 4.19 15.20
C VAL A 203 -1.05 3.03 16.01
N LYS A 204 -0.76 2.99 17.31
CA LYS A 204 -1.26 1.95 18.22
C LYS A 204 -2.79 1.81 18.17
N LYS A 205 -3.52 2.92 18.06
CA LYS A 205 -4.98 2.92 18.03
C LYS A 205 -5.58 2.21 16.83
N LEU A 206 -4.87 2.15 15.72
CA LEU A 206 -5.37 1.57 14.47
C LEU A 206 -4.90 0.14 14.25
N PHE A 207 -3.69 -0.18 14.64
CA PHE A 207 -3.01 -1.41 14.24
C PHE A 207 -2.78 -2.41 15.37
N VAL A 208 -3.14 -2.09 16.61
CA VAL A 208 -3.00 -3.07 17.71
C VAL A 208 -4.06 -4.16 17.60
N PRO A 209 -3.71 -5.40 17.38
CA PRO A 209 -4.60 -6.52 17.60
C PRO A 209 -4.94 -6.58 19.09
N ILE A 210 -6.20 -6.85 19.39
CA ILE A 210 -6.67 -6.95 20.78
C ILE A 210 -5.90 -8.07 21.50
N GLY A 211 -5.18 -7.70 22.58
CA GLY A 211 -4.53 -8.64 23.48
C GLY A 211 -3.11 -9.07 23.10
N GLN A 212 -2.46 -8.46 22.12
CA GLN A 212 -1.11 -8.83 21.69
C GLN A 212 -0.05 -7.77 21.97
N ASP A 213 1.19 -8.23 22.10
CA ASP A 213 2.35 -7.43 22.46
C ASP A 213 3.23 -7.15 21.23
N GLY A 214 2.78 -6.30 20.33
CA GLY A 214 3.41 -6.02 19.06
C GLY A 214 4.76 -5.31 19.13
N THR A 215 5.77 -5.88 19.76
CA THR A 215 7.14 -5.37 19.66
C THR A 215 7.85 -5.95 18.44
N GLU A 216 8.65 -5.12 17.78
CA GLU A 216 9.47 -5.54 16.67
C GLU A 216 10.68 -6.36 17.15
N ARG A 217 11.09 -7.36 16.37
CA ARG A 217 12.37 -8.06 16.58
C ARG A 217 13.52 -7.06 16.51
N ALA A 218 14.50 -7.17 17.40
CA ALA A 218 15.66 -6.26 17.44
C ALA A 218 16.42 -6.18 16.09
N ILE A 219 16.46 -7.32 15.37
CA ILE A 219 17.09 -7.44 14.05
C ILE A 219 16.18 -7.04 12.87
N ALA A 220 14.95 -6.56 13.17
CA ALA A 220 13.95 -6.21 12.15
C ALA A 220 13.82 -7.30 11.06
N TYR A 221 14.13 -7.01 9.82
CA TYR A 221 14.10 -7.94 8.66
C TYR A 221 15.49 -8.46 8.25
N SER A 222 16.52 -8.29 9.10
CA SER A 222 17.89 -8.74 8.80
C SER A 222 17.94 -10.23 8.44
N GLY A 223 18.56 -10.55 7.32
CA GLY A 223 18.72 -11.91 6.81
C GLY A 223 17.46 -12.50 6.16
N GLU A 224 16.31 -11.86 6.27
CA GLU A 224 15.07 -12.35 5.67
C GLU A 224 14.95 -11.97 4.20
N LYS A 225 14.48 -12.91 3.40
CA LYS A 225 14.26 -12.68 1.97
C LYS A 225 12.99 -11.88 1.73
N GLY A 226 13.08 -10.92 0.85
CA GLY A 226 11.97 -10.13 0.34
C GLY A 226 12.06 -9.95 -1.16
N TYR A 227 11.00 -9.43 -1.76
CA TYR A 227 10.91 -9.11 -3.18
C TYR A 227 9.93 -7.96 -3.42
N PHE A 228 10.06 -7.28 -4.53
CA PHE A 228 9.14 -6.22 -4.90
C PHE A 228 7.88 -6.75 -5.59
N LYS A 229 6.75 -6.07 -5.31
CA LYS A 229 5.54 -6.12 -6.13
C LYS A 229 5.13 -4.70 -6.52
N GLN A 230 4.49 -4.58 -7.68
CA GLN A 230 4.03 -3.30 -8.22
C GLN A 230 2.78 -3.48 -9.05
N GLY A 231 1.78 -2.60 -8.89
CA GLY A 231 0.53 -2.68 -9.63
C GLY A 231 -0.65 -2.05 -8.90
N ALA A 232 -1.77 -2.75 -8.83
CA ALA A 232 -2.96 -2.35 -8.09
C ALA A 232 -3.36 -3.44 -7.10
N TYR A 233 -2.96 -3.29 -5.84
CA TYR A 233 -3.42 -4.12 -4.75
C TYR A 233 -4.55 -3.41 -4.03
N ASN A 234 -5.79 -3.80 -4.33
CA ASN A 234 -6.98 -3.17 -3.78
C ASN A 234 -7.10 -3.46 -2.28
N GLN A 235 -7.10 -2.42 -1.47
CA GLN A 235 -7.25 -2.55 -0.02
C GLN A 235 -8.70 -2.47 0.43
N THR A 236 -9.61 -2.13 -0.49
CA THR A 236 -11.05 -2.04 -0.22
C THR A 236 -11.72 -3.37 -0.58
N ASN A 237 -12.23 -4.07 0.41
CA ASN A 237 -12.84 -5.40 0.26
C ASN A 237 -14.25 -5.46 0.86
N GLY A 238 -14.98 -6.53 0.58
CA GLY A 238 -16.35 -6.74 1.07
C GLY A 238 -16.47 -7.36 2.46
N LYS A 239 -15.36 -7.59 3.18
CA LYS A 239 -15.42 -8.15 4.53
C LYS A 239 -16.04 -7.15 5.51
N SER A 240 -16.84 -7.66 6.46
CA SER A 240 -17.48 -6.82 7.47
C SER A 240 -16.45 -6.09 8.34
N PRO A 241 -16.61 -4.78 8.56
CA PRO A 241 -15.81 -4.01 9.51
C PRO A 241 -15.82 -4.56 10.94
N ASP A 242 -16.90 -5.28 11.33
CA ASP A 242 -17.05 -5.84 12.67
C ASP A 242 -15.96 -6.86 13.02
N SER A 243 -15.33 -7.47 12.01
CA SER A 243 -14.24 -8.42 12.20
C SER A 243 -12.87 -7.74 12.35
N ASN A 244 -12.65 -6.61 11.70
CA ASN A 244 -11.41 -5.84 11.79
C ASN A 244 -11.59 -4.45 11.16
N MET A 245 -11.63 -3.41 11.99
CA MET A 245 -11.81 -2.01 11.58
C MET A 245 -10.59 -1.40 10.87
N VAL A 246 -9.48 -2.10 10.78
CA VAL A 246 -8.30 -1.64 10.02
C VAL A 246 -8.36 -2.09 8.56
N TRP A 247 -8.74 -3.36 8.33
CA TRP A 247 -8.59 -4.01 7.03
C TRP A 247 -9.90 -4.45 6.36
N CYS A 248 -11.00 -4.56 7.10
CA CYS A 248 -12.27 -5.07 6.58
C CYS A 248 -13.19 -3.91 6.22
N ALA A 249 -13.20 -3.53 4.94
CA ALA A 249 -13.76 -2.27 4.46
C ALA A 249 -15.29 -2.24 4.33
N GLY A 250 -15.98 -3.39 4.39
CA GLY A 250 -17.44 -3.46 4.24
C GLY A 250 -17.95 -2.89 2.91
N ALA A 251 -17.14 -3.00 1.86
CA ALA A 251 -17.44 -2.41 0.56
C ALA A 251 -18.46 -3.24 -0.21
N GLU A 252 -19.17 -2.58 -1.13
CA GLU A 252 -20.07 -3.23 -2.06
C GLU A 252 -19.30 -4.11 -3.06
N THR A 253 -19.74 -5.34 -3.23
CA THR A 253 -19.13 -6.34 -4.12
C THR A 253 -20.10 -6.88 -5.16
N TYR A 254 -21.38 -6.53 -5.07
CA TYR A 254 -22.44 -7.05 -5.98
C TYR A 254 -22.45 -8.56 -6.12
N GLY A 255 -22.20 -9.29 -5.00
CA GLY A 255 -22.12 -10.74 -5.02
C GLY A 255 -20.99 -11.29 -5.90
N GLY A 256 -19.90 -10.55 -6.08
CA GLY A 256 -18.76 -10.92 -6.93
C GLY A 256 -18.94 -10.59 -8.42
N ASN A 257 -20.00 -9.89 -8.81
CA ASN A 257 -20.23 -9.51 -10.21
C ASN A 257 -19.27 -8.38 -10.64
N ILE A 258 -18.23 -8.74 -11.38
CA ILE A 258 -17.14 -7.84 -11.82
C ILE A 258 -17.67 -6.68 -12.68
N ALA A 259 -18.61 -6.95 -13.61
CA ALA A 259 -19.15 -5.90 -14.47
C ALA A 259 -19.96 -4.87 -13.67
N LYS A 260 -20.73 -5.31 -12.67
CA LYS A 260 -21.45 -4.40 -11.77
C LYS A 260 -20.49 -3.62 -10.88
N GLN A 261 -19.45 -4.25 -10.34
CA GLN A 261 -18.41 -3.54 -9.57
C GLN A 261 -17.77 -2.45 -10.43
N SER A 262 -17.34 -2.77 -11.65
CA SER A 262 -16.74 -1.80 -12.58
C SER A 262 -17.69 -0.64 -12.90
N LYS A 263 -18.97 -0.95 -13.24
CA LYS A 263 -19.97 0.06 -13.55
C LYS A 263 -20.24 1.04 -12.40
N ASN A 264 -20.13 0.56 -11.16
CA ASN A 264 -20.48 1.33 -9.96
C ASN A 264 -19.25 1.84 -9.18
N GLY A 265 -18.07 1.89 -9.79
CA GLY A 265 -16.87 2.46 -9.16
C GLY A 265 -16.32 1.64 -7.98
N CYS A 266 -16.68 0.36 -7.88
CA CYS A 266 -16.23 -0.56 -6.81
C CYS A 266 -14.98 -1.34 -7.24
N TYR A 267 -13.93 -0.62 -7.61
CA TYR A 267 -12.66 -1.14 -8.09
C TYR A 267 -11.53 -0.12 -7.87
N THR A 268 -10.29 -0.56 -8.05
CA THR A 268 -9.12 0.31 -8.16
C THR A 268 -8.53 0.20 -9.57
N GLU A 269 -7.93 1.30 -10.06
CA GLU A 269 -7.24 1.34 -11.34
C GLU A 269 -6.01 2.25 -11.25
N VAL A 270 -4.84 1.66 -11.57
CA VAL A 270 -3.55 2.34 -11.54
C VAL A 270 -2.89 2.18 -12.92
N TRP A 271 -2.38 3.27 -13.45
CA TRP A 271 -1.65 3.29 -14.71
C TRP A 271 -0.18 3.56 -14.47
N PHE A 272 0.68 2.70 -15.00
CA PHE A 272 2.13 2.87 -14.95
C PHE A 272 2.71 3.15 -16.32
N ARG A 273 3.61 4.13 -16.43
CA ARG A 273 4.44 4.36 -17.62
C ARG A 273 5.89 3.94 -17.43
N GLU A 274 6.34 3.86 -16.20
CA GLU A 274 7.66 3.35 -15.82
C GLU A 274 7.51 2.40 -14.63
N ALA A 275 8.16 1.25 -14.74
CA ALA A 275 8.17 0.22 -13.71
C ALA A 275 9.46 -0.58 -13.86
N THR A 276 10.42 -0.40 -12.95
CA THR A 276 11.72 -1.08 -13.01
C THR A 276 12.10 -1.71 -11.69
N VAL A 277 12.79 -2.83 -11.75
CA VAL A 277 13.44 -3.46 -10.60
C VAL A 277 14.92 -3.71 -10.90
N GLY A 278 15.75 -3.71 -9.87
CA GLY A 278 17.19 -3.94 -10.01
C GLY A 278 17.90 -4.08 -8.66
N PRO A 279 19.24 -4.18 -8.65
CA PRO A 279 20.01 -4.19 -7.41
C PRO A 279 19.93 -2.82 -6.71
N GLY A 280 20.05 -2.84 -5.37
CA GLY A 280 20.23 -1.62 -4.58
C GLY A 280 21.52 -0.89 -4.94
N THR A 281 21.50 0.42 -4.85
CA THR A 281 22.64 1.28 -5.23
C THR A 281 23.04 2.22 -4.09
N PRO A 282 24.33 2.61 -3.98
CA PRO A 282 24.76 3.63 -3.02
C PRO A 282 23.94 4.91 -3.21
N GLN A 283 23.58 5.54 -2.08
CA GLN A 283 23.02 6.88 -2.12
C GLN A 283 24.13 7.88 -2.57
N LYS A 284 23.72 8.80 -3.42
CA LYS A 284 24.60 9.90 -3.89
C LYS A 284 24.57 11.05 -2.94
#